data_dea1d99b4183f8c97bf2b302a34e0fd2
#
_entry.id   dea1d99b4183f8c97bf2b302a34e0fd2
#
_cell.length_a   1.000
_cell.length_b   1.000
_cell.length_c   1.000
_cell.angle_alpha   90.00
_cell.angle_beta   90.00
_cell.angle_gamma   90.00
#
_symmetry.space_group_name_H-M   'P 1'
#
loop_
_entity.id
_entity.type
_entity.pdbx_description
1 polymer ?
#
loop_
_entity_poly.entity_id
_entity_poly.type
_entity_poly.pdbx_seq_one_letter_code
_entity_poly.pdbx_strand_id
1 'polypeptide(L)'
;DFSVLTGLTHNSGRANDDGAGDHARSGSVFLTGAQPLKSEGAEVRCGQSVDQVAADHLASQTLFGSLELGTETGRPYGKCDSGYSCGYSNNISWRDETTPTSKQVNPREVFERLFANEIGKDVQANQSERTRHRKSILDFVLEDANSLQGKVSHSDRLKLDEYLTSIREIEQRVERAETTGSEHDDLIRGFVAPDGVPDDFQEHTRLLRSGEGGGGREC
;
A
#
# COMPACT_ATOMS: atom_id res chain seq x y z
N ASP A 1 8.41 -9.27 24.37
CA ASP A 1 9.84 -8.89 24.43
C ASP A 1 10.43 -9.00 23.03
N PHE A 2 11.30 -8.09 22.65
CA PHE A 2 12.05 -8.12 21.41
C PHE A 2 13.51 -7.72 21.66
N SER A 3 14.42 -8.19 20.79
CA SER A 3 15.84 -7.86 20.86
C SER A 3 16.22 -6.96 19.69
N VAL A 4 17.02 -5.93 19.97
CA VAL A 4 17.58 -5.05 18.94
C VAL A 4 19.05 -5.41 18.74
N LEU A 5 19.39 -5.81 17.51
CA LEU A 5 20.77 -6.07 17.11
C LEU A 5 21.34 -4.83 16.44
N THR A 6 22.49 -4.37 16.94
CA THR A 6 23.20 -3.21 16.41
C THR A 6 24.53 -3.61 15.78
N GLY A 7 25.13 -2.72 14.99
CA GLY A 7 26.40 -2.97 14.32
C GLY A 7 26.33 -3.90 13.11
N LEU A 8 25.12 -4.24 12.66
CA LEU A 8 24.91 -5.04 11.45
C LEU A 8 25.05 -4.17 10.20
N THR A 9 25.48 -4.78 9.11
CA THR A 9 25.56 -4.15 7.78
C THR A 9 25.07 -5.11 6.72
N HIS A 10 24.56 -4.55 5.62
CA HIS A 10 24.10 -5.32 4.46
C HIS A 10 24.84 -4.88 3.20
N ASN A 11 25.35 -5.81 2.41
CA ASN A 11 26.13 -5.49 1.22
C ASN A 11 25.32 -4.75 0.16
N SER A 12 24.06 -5.10 -0.03
CA SER A 12 23.17 -4.44 -1.00
C SER A 12 22.86 -2.98 -0.66
N GLY A 13 23.08 -2.54 0.58
CA GLY A 13 22.97 -1.14 0.99
C GLY A 13 24.19 -0.29 0.65
N ARG A 14 25.32 -0.92 0.25
CA ARG A 14 26.54 -0.21 -0.14
C ARG A 14 26.45 0.29 -1.57
N ALA A 15 27.31 1.25 -1.90
CA ALA A 15 27.37 1.81 -3.25
C ALA A 15 27.68 0.74 -4.31
N ASN A 16 28.53 -0.21 -3.97
CA ASN A 16 29.13 -1.14 -4.93
C ASN A 16 29.66 -0.36 -6.15
N ASP A 17 29.17 -0.62 -7.36
CA ASP A 17 29.57 0.11 -8.57
C ASP A 17 28.65 1.30 -8.90
N ASP A 18 27.57 1.51 -8.14
CA ASP A 18 26.57 2.55 -8.43
C ASP A 18 26.96 3.97 -8.01
N GLY A 19 27.97 4.12 -7.14
CA GLY A 19 28.38 5.41 -6.60
C GLY A 19 27.37 6.01 -5.60
N ALA A 20 27.14 7.33 -5.67
CA ALA A 20 26.25 8.05 -4.76
C ALA A 20 24.79 7.59 -4.88
N GLY A 21 23.97 7.76 -3.82
CA GLY A 21 22.55 7.38 -3.77
C GLY A 21 22.17 6.65 -2.48
N ASP A 22 22.69 7.12 -1.35
CA ASP A 22 22.58 6.43 -0.05
C ASP A 22 21.17 6.41 0.48
N HIS A 23 20.38 7.48 0.27
CA HIS A 23 19.00 7.56 0.72
C HIS A 23 18.11 6.55 -0.02
N ALA A 24 18.23 6.49 -1.35
CA ALA A 24 17.48 5.54 -2.16
C ALA A 24 17.82 4.09 -1.80
N ARG A 25 19.12 3.78 -1.65
CA ARG A 25 19.56 2.44 -1.28
C ARG A 25 19.11 2.04 0.13
N SER A 26 19.25 2.93 1.10
CA SER A 26 18.86 2.61 2.48
C SER A 26 17.37 2.33 2.60
N GLY A 27 16.52 3.14 1.98
CA GLY A 27 15.07 2.94 1.94
C GLY A 27 14.67 1.63 1.26
N SER A 28 15.25 1.36 0.10
CA SER A 28 14.94 0.16 -0.68
C SER A 28 15.39 -1.13 -0.01
N VAL A 29 16.62 -1.15 0.53
CA VAL A 29 17.22 -2.36 1.12
C VAL A 29 16.60 -2.71 2.48
N PHE A 30 16.03 -1.73 3.18
CA PHE A 30 15.59 -1.87 4.57
C PHE A 30 14.67 -3.09 4.79
N LEU A 31 13.67 -3.28 3.95
CA LEU A 31 12.75 -4.42 4.05
C LEU A 31 12.89 -5.45 2.92
N THR A 32 13.62 -5.14 1.86
CA THR A 32 13.78 -6.04 0.71
C THR A 32 15.06 -6.86 0.76
N GLY A 33 16.12 -6.35 1.40
CA GLY A 33 17.43 -6.94 1.35
C GLY A 33 18.11 -6.90 -0.03
N ALA A 34 17.48 -6.32 -1.06
CA ALA A 34 17.94 -6.29 -2.44
C ALA A 34 18.54 -4.92 -2.81
N GLN A 35 19.60 -4.90 -3.62
CA GLN A 35 20.14 -3.67 -4.16
C GLN A 35 19.20 -3.12 -5.23
N PRO A 36 18.77 -1.85 -5.12
CA PRO A 36 17.90 -1.25 -6.12
C PRO A 36 18.65 -1.01 -7.44
N LEU A 37 17.99 -1.21 -8.55
CA LEU A 37 18.50 -0.85 -9.87
C LEU A 37 18.66 0.67 -9.97
N LYS A 38 19.85 1.15 -10.25
CA LYS A 38 20.09 2.59 -10.46
C LYS A 38 19.42 3.06 -11.75
N SER A 39 18.31 3.75 -11.62
CA SER A 39 17.47 4.25 -12.72
C SER A 39 16.77 5.52 -12.30
N GLU A 40 16.73 6.52 -13.17
CA GLU A 40 16.04 7.82 -12.95
C GLU A 40 14.57 7.79 -13.40
N GLY A 41 14.16 6.77 -14.11
CA GLY A 41 12.86 6.68 -14.76
C GLY A 41 11.83 5.82 -14.03
N ALA A 42 10.94 5.28 -14.82
CA ALA A 42 9.90 4.33 -14.38
C ALA A 42 10.43 2.89 -14.25
N GLU A 43 11.62 2.60 -14.74
CA GLU A 43 12.26 1.29 -14.59
C GLU A 43 12.85 1.16 -13.19
N VAL A 44 11.99 0.95 -12.21
CA VAL A 44 12.41 0.66 -10.84
C VAL A 44 12.46 -0.85 -10.64
N ARG A 45 13.49 -1.33 -9.94
CA ARG A 45 13.60 -2.73 -9.54
C ARG A 45 14.35 -2.84 -8.24
N CYS A 46 13.76 -3.56 -7.31
CA CYS A 46 14.34 -3.85 -6.00
C CYS A 46 14.05 -5.32 -5.65
N GLY A 47 13.48 -5.63 -4.53
CA GLY A 47 13.00 -6.95 -4.14
C GLY A 47 11.64 -6.83 -3.49
N GLN A 48 10.90 -7.91 -3.38
CA GLN A 48 9.70 -7.94 -2.55
C GLN A 48 10.09 -7.67 -1.10
N SER A 49 9.37 -6.78 -0.43
CA SER A 49 9.63 -6.46 0.97
C SER A 49 9.01 -7.49 1.92
N VAL A 50 9.64 -7.70 3.08
CA VAL A 50 9.22 -8.72 4.04
C VAL A 50 7.80 -8.52 4.57
N ASP A 51 7.33 -7.28 4.68
CA ASP A 51 5.96 -6.96 5.03
C ASP A 51 4.96 -7.42 3.96
N GLN A 52 5.32 -7.33 2.69
CA GLN A 52 4.49 -7.83 1.59
C GLN A 52 4.53 -9.36 1.48
N VAL A 53 5.64 -10.00 1.80
CA VAL A 53 5.69 -11.46 1.98
C VAL A 53 4.76 -11.91 3.10
N ALA A 54 4.73 -11.18 4.22
CA ALA A 54 3.79 -11.46 5.30
C ALA A 54 2.34 -11.19 4.88
N ALA A 55 2.10 -10.11 4.13
CA ALA A 55 0.79 -9.75 3.60
C ALA A 55 0.19 -10.85 2.72
N ASP A 56 0.99 -11.46 1.85
CA ASP A 56 0.57 -12.57 0.99
C ASP A 56 0.07 -13.77 1.81
N HIS A 57 0.71 -14.05 2.96
CA HIS A 57 0.30 -15.12 3.86
C HIS A 57 -0.96 -14.78 4.67
N LEU A 58 -1.13 -13.51 5.04
CA LEU A 58 -2.24 -13.04 5.87
C LEU A 58 -3.48 -12.65 5.05
N ALA A 59 -3.34 -12.45 3.75
CA ALA A 59 -4.40 -11.94 2.87
C ALA A 59 -5.70 -12.77 2.89
N SER A 60 -5.63 -14.05 3.24
CA SER A 60 -6.81 -14.90 3.38
C SER A 60 -7.47 -14.83 4.78
N GLN A 61 -6.81 -14.22 5.77
CA GLN A 61 -7.23 -14.20 7.17
C GLN A 61 -7.71 -12.83 7.62
N THR A 62 -7.38 -11.77 6.88
CA THR A 62 -7.69 -10.38 7.22
C THR A 62 -8.33 -9.66 6.04
N LEU A 63 -9.10 -8.61 6.30
CA LEU A 63 -9.72 -7.78 5.26
C LEU A 63 -8.65 -7.10 4.37
N PHE A 64 -7.54 -6.68 4.99
CA PHE A 64 -6.37 -6.12 4.31
C PHE A 64 -5.16 -6.94 4.70
N GLY A 65 -4.36 -7.37 3.71
CA GLY A 65 -3.09 -8.06 3.97
C GLY A 65 -2.05 -7.13 4.60
N SER A 66 -2.07 -5.84 4.21
CA SER A 66 -1.18 -4.81 4.71
C SER A 66 -1.80 -3.41 4.66
N LEU A 67 -1.26 -2.49 5.43
CA LEU A 67 -1.58 -1.06 5.44
C LEU A 67 -0.28 -0.27 5.31
N GLU A 68 -0.14 0.43 4.19
CA GLU A 68 1.00 1.30 3.94
C GLU A 68 0.63 2.72 4.32
N LEU A 69 1.18 3.19 5.44
CA LEU A 69 0.89 4.51 6.00
C LEU A 69 2.12 5.42 5.92
N GLY A 70 1.87 6.71 5.83
CA GLY A 70 2.93 7.72 5.86
C GLY A 70 2.41 9.08 6.24
N THR A 71 3.29 9.93 6.74
CA THR A 71 2.95 11.30 7.16
C THR A 71 3.20 12.35 6.08
N GLU A 72 3.88 11.95 4.99
CA GLU A 72 4.22 12.88 3.91
C GLU A 72 3.84 12.30 2.54
N THR A 73 3.29 13.15 1.69
CA THR A 73 3.07 12.81 0.28
C THR A 73 4.42 12.79 -0.43
N GLY A 74 4.79 11.64 -1.01
CA GLY A 74 6.00 11.51 -1.83
C GLY A 74 5.71 11.74 -3.31
N ARG A 75 6.78 11.95 -4.09
CA ARG A 75 6.71 11.89 -5.56
C ARG A 75 6.95 10.44 -5.98
N PRO A 76 6.01 9.79 -6.68
CA PRO A 76 6.20 8.39 -7.06
C PRO A 76 7.25 8.21 -8.16
N TYR A 77 7.48 9.23 -8.99
CA TYR A 77 8.38 9.18 -10.13
C TYR A 77 9.29 10.40 -10.21
N GLY A 78 10.35 10.28 -11.01
CA GLY A 78 11.33 11.31 -11.24
C GLY A 78 12.62 11.04 -10.47
N LYS A 79 13.62 11.92 -10.63
CA LYS A 79 14.92 11.82 -9.99
C LYS A 79 14.91 12.47 -8.62
N CYS A 80 15.17 11.69 -7.59
CA CYS A 80 15.23 12.18 -6.21
C CYS A 80 16.61 12.06 -5.57
N ASP A 81 17.43 11.08 -5.92
CA ASP A 81 18.72 10.84 -5.28
C ASP A 81 19.75 10.32 -6.28
N SER A 82 20.72 11.15 -6.63
CA SER A 82 21.96 10.77 -7.36
C SER A 82 21.80 9.75 -8.50
N GLY A 83 20.75 9.86 -9.30
CA GLY A 83 20.44 8.94 -10.41
C GLY A 83 19.50 7.80 -10.03
N TYR A 84 18.87 7.85 -8.85
CA TYR A 84 17.81 6.96 -8.45
C TYR A 84 16.44 7.62 -8.55
N SER A 85 15.46 6.82 -8.93
CA SER A 85 14.04 7.23 -8.97
C SER A 85 13.51 7.60 -7.59
N CYS A 86 12.58 8.55 -7.55
CA CYS A 86 11.83 8.91 -6.34
C CYS A 86 11.05 7.71 -5.75
N GLY A 87 10.71 6.72 -6.56
CA GLY A 87 10.09 5.49 -6.11
C GLY A 87 10.85 4.79 -4.99
N TYR A 88 12.18 4.82 -5.04
CA TYR A 88 13.03 4.22 -4.01
C TYR A 88 13.06 5.00 -2.70
N SER A 89 13.09 6.34 -2.78
CA SER A 89 13.16 7.20 -1.59
C SER A 89 11.83 7.36 -0.88
N ASN A 90 10.72 7.13 -1.58
CA ASN A 90 9.38 7.40 -1.06
C ASN A 90 8.60 6.14 -0.65
N ASN A 91 9.09 4.96 -1.00
CA ASN A 91 8.41 3.70 -0.67
C ASN A 91 9.38 2.74 0.01
N ILE A 92 8.94 2.18 1.12
CA ILE A 92 9.68 1.17 1.88
C ILE A 92 9.14 -0.23 1.54
N SER A 93 7.83 -0.31 1.28
CA SER A 93 7.14 -1.54 0.95
C SER A 93 7.09 -1.76 -0.55
N TRP A 94 7.35 -2.99 -0.98
CA TRP A 94 7.40 -3.42 -2.37
C TRP A 94 6.64 -4.73 -2.52
N ARG A 95 5.57 -4.71 -3.32
CA ARG A 95 4.74 -5.90 -3.56
C ARG A 95 5.51 -7.00 -4.29
N ASP A 96 6.33 -6.60 -5.23
CA ASP A 96 7.24 -7.44 -6.00
C ASP A 96 8.49 -6.62 -6.40
N GLU A 97 9.35 -7.18 -7.27
CA GLU A 97 10.60 -6.53 -7.66
C GLU A 97 10.42 -5.16 -8.33
N THR A 98 9.28 -4.87 -8.92
CA THR A 98 9.04 -3.69 -9.75
C THR A 98 7.92 -2.80 -9.26
N THR A 99 7.14 -3.26 -8.28
CA THR A 99 5.92 -2.58 -7.81
C THR A 99 6.06 -2.06 -6.39
N PRO A 100 6.46 -0.79 -6.22
CA PRO A 100 6.38 -0.14 -4.92
C PRO A 100 4.92 0.07 -4.51
N THR A 101 4.61 -0.15 -3.24
CA THR A 101 3.26 0.13 -2.70
C THR A 101 3.12 1.58 -2.32
N SER A 102 2.00 2.19 -2.72
CA SER A 102 1.71 3.59 -2.39
C SER A 102 1.20 3.73 -0.97
N LYS A 103 1.82 4.61 -0.19
CA LYS A 103 1.40 4.91 1.17
C LYS A 103 0.18 5.84 1.20
N GLN A 104 -0.74 5.61 2.13
CA GLN A 104 -1.82 6.54 2.46
C GLN A 104 -1.35 7.52 3.53
N VAL A 105 -1.62 8.81 3.30
CA VAL A 105 -1.20 9.89 4.20
C VAL A 105 -2.38 10.60 4.86
N ASN A 106 -3.59 10.39 4.38
CA ASN A 106 -4.79 11.01 4.91
C ASN A 106 -5.45 10.08 5.95
N PRO A 107 -5.46 10.44 7.25
CA PRO A 107 -6.06 9.62 8.29
C PRO A 107 -7.54 9.33 8.06
N ARG A 108 -8.29 10.25 7.46
CA ARG A 108 -9.68 10.05 7.11
C ARG A 108 -9.85 8.95 6.06
N GLU A 109 -9.05 8.95 5.01
CA GLU A 109 -9.10 7.92 3.96
C GLU A 109 -8.70 6.55 4.51
N VAL A 110 -7.73 6.50 5.43
CA VAL A 110 -7.36 5.27 6.15
C VAL A 110 -8.55 4.77 6.97
N PHE A 111 -9.18 5.65 7.73
CA PHE A 111 -10.36 5.33 8.52
C PHE A 111 -11.53 4.83 7.64
N GLU A 112 -11.83 5.53 6.57
CA GLU A 112 -12.86 5.13 5.61
C GLU A 112 -12.54 3.78 4.95
N ARG A 113 -11.26 3.53 4.63
CA ARG A 113 -10.82 2.24 4.09
C ARG A 113 -11.02 1.09 5.07
N LEU A 114 -10.72 1.31 6.36
CA LEU A 114 -10.83 0.29 7.40
C LEU A 114 -12.29 0.02 7.79
N PHE A 115 -13.11 1.06 7.85
CA PHE A 115 -14.42 1.02 8.50
C PHE A 115 -15.60 1.39 7.58
N ALA A 116 -15.39 1.63 6.29
CA ALA A 116 -16.44 2.08 5.36
C ALA A 116 -17.65 1.15 5.28
N ASN A 117 -17.47 -0.14 5.53
CA ASN A 117 -18.57 -1.12 5.51
C ASN A 117 -19.48 -1.02 6.74
N GLU A 118 -19.06 -0.29 7.79
CA GLU A 118 -19.75 -0.26 9.08
C GLU A 118 -20.37 1.09 9.41
N ILE A 119 -19.82 2.18 8.84
CA ILE A 119 -20.36 3.54 9.05
C ILE A 119 -21.72 3.73 8.37
N GLY A 120 -22.14 2.81 7.51
CA GLY A 120 -23.24 2.98 6.58
C GLY A 120 -24.47 2.14 6.84
N LYS A 121 -24.80 1.72 8.06
CA LYS A 121 -26.07 0.98 8.29
C LYS A 121 -27.32 1.80 7.96
N ASP A 122 -27.28 3.11 8.07
CA ASP A 122 -28.35 4.01 7.60
C ASP A 122 -28.31 4.26 6.06
N VAL A 123 -27.29 3.76 5.36
CA VAL A 123 -27.03 3.94 3.92
C VAL A 123 -27.09 2.60 3.16
N GLN A 124 -27.55 1.52 3.78
CA GLN A 124 -27.53 0.16 3.22
C GLN A 124 -28.21 0.03 1.84
N ALA A 125 -29.26 0.80 1.56
CA ALA A 125 -29.90 0.82 0.25
C ALA A 125 -28.94 1.35 -0.86
N ASN A 126 -28.11 2.33 -0.53
CA ASN A 126 -27.15 2.92 -1.47
C ASN A 126 -25.83 2.14 -1.55
N GLN A 127 -25.50 1.33 -0.56
CA GLN A 127 -24.23 0.60 -0.49
C GLN A 127 -24.24 -0.63 -1.39
N SER A 128 -25.34 -1.40 -1.42
CA SER A 128 -25.50 -2.52 -2.33
C SER A 128 -25.47 -2.08 -3.80
N GLU A 129 -26.05 -0.92 -4.10
CA GLU A 129 -26.01 -0.31 -5.42
C GLU A 129 -24.61 0.17 -5.80
N ARG A 130 -23.91 0.84 -4.88
CA ARG A 130 -22.52 1.29 -5.09
C ARG A 130 -21.55 0.12 -5.26
N THR A 131 -21.69 -0.95 -4.50
CA THR A 131 -20.88 -2.17 -4.62
C THR A 131 -21.15 -2.86 -5.95
N ARG A 132 -22.42 -2.96 -6.36
CA ARG A 132 -22.80 -3.51 -7.67
C ARG A 132 -22.24 -2.66 -8.82
N HIS A 133 -22.28 -1.33 -8.72
CA HIS A 133 -21.67 -0.44 -9.70
C HIS A 133 -20.14 -0.56 -9.73
N ARG A 134 -19.47 -0.66 -8.58
CA ARG A 134 -18.01 -0.87 -8.52
C ARG A 134 -17.62 -2.20 -9.17
N LYS A 135 -18.33 -3.28 -8.87
CA LYS A 135 -18.10 -4.58 -9.48
C LYS A 135 -18.30 -4.52 -10.99
N SER A 136 -19.37 -3.90 -11.47
CA SER A 136 -19.61 -3.71 -12.90
C SER A 136 -18.53 -2.88 -13.61
N ILE A 137 -17.97 -1.86 -12.96
CA ILE A 137 -16.87 -1.06 -13.50
C ILE A 137 -15.58 -1.89 -13.54
N LEU A 138 -15.29 -2.67 -12.51
CA LEU A 138 -14.12 -3.55 -12.46
C LEU A 138 -14.18 -4.63 -13.53
N ASP A 139 -15.33 -5.28 -13.71
CA ASP A 139 -15.56 -6.27 -14.76
C ASP A 139 -15.32 -5.68 -16.15
N PHE A 140 -15.84 -4.47 -16.42
CA PHE A 140 -15.64 -3.76 -17.69
C PHE A 140 -14.16 -3.43 -17.93
N VAL A 141 -13.44 -2.93 -16.91
CA VAL A 141 -12.02 -2.61 -17.01
C VAL A 141 -11.18 -3.86 -17.24
N LEU A 142 -11.51 -4.99 -16.59
CA LEU A 142 -10.85 -6.28 -16.80
C LEU A 142 -11.05 -6.80 -18.23
N GLU A 143 -12.26 -6.69 -18.79
CA GLU A 143 -12.56 -7.10 -20.15
C GLU A 143 -11.81 -6.27 -21.18
N ASP A 144 -11.78 -4.94 -21.01
CA ASP A 144 -11.06 -4.02 -21.89
C ASP A 144 -9.55 -4.24 -21.85
N ALA A 145 -8.98 -4.40 -20.66
CA ALA A 145 -7.55 -4.67 -20.45
C ALA A 145 -7.14 -6.05 -21.01
N ASN A 146 -7.94 -7.10 -20.85
CA ASN A 146 -7.69 -8.41 -21.48
C ASN A 146 -7.71 -8.32 -23.02
N SER A 147 -8.62 -7.52 -23.58
CA SER A 147 -8.66 -7.24 -25.01
C SER A 147 -7.38 -6.54 -25.51
N LEU A 148 -6.80 -5.69 -24.67
CA LEU A 148 -5.59 -4.94 -25.01
C LEU A 148 -4.33 -5.80 -24.95
N GLN A 149 -4.25 -6.81 -24.07
CA GLN A 149 -3.08 -7.70 -23.91
C GLN A 149 -2.60 -8.33 -25.22
N GLY A 150 -3.53 -8.67 -26.12
CA GLY A 150 -3.20 -9.24 -27.44
C GLY A 150 -2.62 -8.23 -28.46
N LYS A 151 -2.67 -6.93 -28.17
CA LYS A 151 -2.34 -5.85 -29.11
C LYS A 151 -1.11 -5.04 -28.72
N VAL A 152 -0.56 -5.26 -27.52
CA VAL A 152 0.56 -4.48 -26.98
C VAL A 152 1.89 -5.24 -27.03
N SER A 153 3.00 -4.50 -26.87
CA SER A 153 4.36 -5.05 -26.83
C SER A 153 4.54 -5.98 -25.60
N HIS A 154 5.61 -6.78 -25.59
CA HIS A 154 5.91 -7.66 -24.46
C HIS A 154 6.13 -6.89 -23.15
N SER A 155 6.84 -5.76 -23.20
CA SER A 155 7.07 -4.89 -22.04
C SER A 155 5.78 -4.26 -21.50
N ASP A 156 4.88 -3.86 -22.40
CA ASP A 156 3.61 -3.25 -22.01
C ASP A 156 2.63 -4.31 -21.49
N ARG A 157 2.76 -5.56 -21.98
CA ARG A 157 1.99 -6.69 -21.45
C ARG A 157 2.31 -6.97 -19.99
N LEU A 158 3.58 -6.91 -19.59
CA LEU A 158 3.98 -7.04 -18.19
C LEU A 158 3.34 -5.97 -17.30
N LYS A 159 3.34 -4.71 -17.75
CA LYS A 159 2.68 -3.61 -17.02
C LYS A 159 1.17 -3.77 -16.95
N LEU A 160 0.58 -4.31 -17.99
CA LEU A 160 -0.85 -4.59 -18.02
C LEU A 160 -1.23 -5.74 -17.08
N ASP A 161 -0.40 -6.78 -16.99
CA ASP A 161 -0.58 -7.88 -16.03
C ASP A 161 -0.49 -7.38 -14.58
N GLU A 162 0.43 -6.49 -14.30
CA GLU A 162 0.59 -5.81 -13.01
C GLU A 162 -0.66 -5.01 -12.63
N TYR A 163 -1.17 -4.23 -13.57
CA TYR A 163 -2.42 -3.47 -13.43
C TYR A 163 -3.62 -4.41 -13.19
N LEU A 164 -3.76 -5.48 -13.97
CA LEU A 164 -4.83 -6.46 -13.82
C LEU A 164 -4.76 -7.19 -12.48
N THR A 165 -3.56 -7.48 -11.99
CA THR A 165 -3.36 -8.07 -10.67
C THR A 165 -3.88 -7.15 -9.57
N SER A 166 -3.57 -5.86 -9.65
CA SER A 166 -4.07 -4.84 -8.71
C SER A 166 -5.60 -4.73 -8.72
N ILE A 167 -6.22 -4.81 -9.90
CA ILE A 167 -7.70 -4.83 -10.03
C ILE A 167 -8.30 -6.06 -9.37
N ARG A 168 -7.73 -7.26 -9.58
CA ARG A 168 -8.21 -8.51 -8.95
C ARG A 168 -8.12 -8.47 -7.43
N GLU A 169 -7.09 -7.86 -6.88
CA GLU A 169 -6.97 -7.68 -5.43
C GLU A 169 -8.05 -6.75 -4.87
N ILE A 170 -8.43 -5.69 -5.61
CA ILE A 170 -9.54 -4.82 -5.24
C ILE A 170 -10.86 -5.61 -5.27
N GLU A 171 -11.08 -6.42 -6.30
CA GLU A 171 -12.26 -7.26 -6.42
C GLU A 171 -12.38 -8.25 -5.24
N GLN A 172 -11.32 -8.96 -4.92
CA GLN A 172 -11.28 -9.88 -3.79
C GLN A 172 -11.49 -9.18 -2.43
N ARG A 173 -11.05 -7.92 -2.30
CA ARG A 173 -11.33 -7.12 -1.10
C ARG A 173 -12.80 -6.74 -0.99
N VAL A 174 -13.42 -6.36 -2.11
CA VAL A 174 -14.86 -6.07 -2.16
C VAL A 174 -15.67 -7.31 -1.77
N GLU A 175 -15.34 -8.49 -2.32
CA GLU A 175 -16.02 -9.74 -1.99
C GLU A 175 -15.85 -10.15 -0.52
N ARG A 176 -14.65 -9.98 0.04
CA ARG A 176 -14.41 -10.23 1.47
C ARG A 176 -15.16 -9.28 2.38
N ALA A 177 -15.23 -8.00 2.01
CA ALA A 177 -15.99 -7.01 2.74
C ALA A 177 -17.50 -7.33 2.78
N GLU A 178 -18.04 -7.92 1.71
CA GLU A 178 -19.43 -8.38 1.67
C GLU A 178 -19.68 -9.58 2.61
N THR A 179 -18.70 -10.45 2.78
CA THR A 179 -18.84 -11.67 3.59
C THR A 179 -18.52 -11.47 5.08
N THR A 180 -17.63 -10.55 5.43
CA THR A 180 -17.14 -10.35 6.80
C THR A 180 -17.88 -9.24 7.55
N GLY A 181 -18.79 -8.51 6.90
CA GLY A 181 -19.42 -7.27 7.38
C GLY A 181 -20.30 -7.36 8.63
N SER A 182 -20.32 -8.47 9.37
CA SER A 182 -21.17 -8.60 10.56
C SER A 182 -20.43 -8.85 11.89
N GLU A 183 -19.16 -9.17 11.88
CA GLU A 183 -18.47 -9.62 13.11
C GLU A 183 -17.77 -8.49 13.91
N HIS A 184 -17.61 -7.30 13.35
CA HIS A 184 -16.81 -6.22 13.96
C HIS A 184 -17.58 -4.99 14.44
N ASP A 185 -18.92 -5.04 14.39
CA ASP A 185 -19.81 -3.91 14.76
C ASP A 185 -19.57 -3.35 16.17
N ASP A 186 -19.19 -4.20 17.11
CA ASP A 186 -19.02 -3.78 18.51
C ASP A 186 -17.68 -3.08 18.78
N LEU A 187 -16.69 -3.26 17.91
CA LEU A 187 -15.36 -2.67 18.07
C LEU A 187 -15.29 -1.20 17.65
N ILE A 188 -16.25 -0.73 16.85
CA ILE A 188 -16.24 0.59 16.22
C ILE A 188 -17.17 1.59 16.90
N ARG A 189 -18.03 1.13 17.81
CA ARG A 189 -18.92 2.03 18.54
C ARG A 189 -18.13 3.03 19.37
N GLY A 190 -18.12 4.28 18.93
CA GLY A 190 -17.46 5.40 19.59
C GLY A 190 -16.26 6.00 18.86
N PHE A 191 -15.88 5.45 17.70
CA PHE A 191 -14.86 6.09 16.86
C PHE A 191 -15.45 7.22 16.04
N VAL A 192 -14.79 8.37 16.07
CA VAL A 192 -15.11 9.53 15.23
C VAL A 192 -14.10 9.60 14.09
N ALA A 193 -14.60 9.66 12.86
CA ALA A 193 -13.73 9.81 11.70
C ALA A 193 -12.91 11.10 11.79
N PRO A 194 -11.59 11.07 11.52
CA PRO A 194 -10.76 12.27 11.46
C PRO A 194 -11.24 13.23 10.36
N ASP A 195 -11.03 14.55 10.56
CA ASP A 195 -11.44 15.58 9.59
C ASP A 195 -10.47 15.76 8.39
N GLY A 196 -9.50 14.87 8.23
CA GLY A 196 -8.51 14.94 7.16
C GLY A 196 -7.08 14.92 7.69
N VAL A 197 -6.17 15.65 7.04
CA VAL A 197 -4.75 15.73 7.42
C VAL A 197 -4.55 16.90 8.37
N PRO A 198 -4.16 16.68 9.63
CA PRO A 198 -3.83 17.77 10.54
C PRO A 198 -2.57 18.54 10.12
N ASP A 199 -2.51 19.83 10.44
CA ASP A 199 -1.32 20.66 10.25
C ASP A 199 -0.18 20.28 11.21
N ASP A 200 -0.52 19.78 12.40
CA ASP A 200 0.45 19.33 13.39
C ASP A 200 0.92 17.90 13.10
N PHE A 201 2.24 17.73 12.97
CA PHE A 201 2.86 16.46 12.63
C PHE A 201 2.65 15.38 13.71
N GLN A 202 2.64 15.74 14.99
CA GLN A 202 2.45 14.79 16.08
C GLN A 202 1.02 14.27 16.08
N GLU A 203 0.06 15.17 15.88
CA GLU A 203 -1.35 14.80 15.76
C GLU A 203 -1.61 13.96 14.53
N HIS A 204 -1.02 14.30 13.39
CA HIS A 204 -1.10 13.49 12.17
C HIS A 204 -0.60 12.05 12.40
N THR A 205 0.59 11.91 12.99
CA THR A 205 1.17 10.61 13.33
C THR A 205 0.30 9.84 14.32
N ARG A 206 -0.27 10.54 15.32
CA ARG A 206 -1.16 9.94 16.32
C ARG A 206 -2.43 9.37 15.68
N LEU A 207 -3.05 10.12 14.78
CA LEU A 207 -4.28 9.68 14.09
C LEU A 207 -4.04 8.48 13.18
N LEU A 208 -2.96 8.46 12.42
CA LEU A 208 -2.60 7.30 11.59
C LEU A 208 -2.39 6.04 12.44
N ARG A 209 -1.71 6.18 13.58
CA ARG A 209 -1.44 5.06 14.48
C ARG A 209 -2.68 4.61 15.28
N SER A 210 -3.58 5.52 15.64
CA SER A 210 -4.82 5.18 16.38
C SER A 210 -5.86 4.52 15.48
N GLY A 211 -5.80 4.71 14.17
CA GLY A 211 -6.61 3.98 13.21
C GLY A 211 -6.27 2.48 13.16
N GLU A 212 -5.03 2.10 13.55
CA GLU A 212 -4.60 0.70 13.61
C GLU A 212 -4.97 0.01 14.95
N GLY A 213 -5.19 0.78 16.01
CA GLY A 213 -5.40 0.26 17.36
C GLY A 213 -6.70 0.76 18.00
N GLY A 214 -7.78 0.06 17.84
CA GLY A 214 -8.98 0.27 18.63
C GLY A 214 -8.69 0.08 20.12
N GLY A 215 -8.57 1.17 20.87
CA GLY A 215 -8.53 1.14 22.31
C GLY A 215 -7.22 1.53 22.96
N GLY A 216 -6.76 2.75 22.74
CA GLY A 216 -5.71 3.36 23.55
C GLY A 216 -6.27 3.86 24.88
N ARG A 217 -6.08 3.12 25.98
CA ARG A 217 -6.07 3.74 27.30
C ARG A 217 -4.84 4.63 27.39
N GLU A 218 -5.07 5.88 27.78
CA GLU A 218 -4.00 6.79 28.18
C GLU A 218 -3.08 6.10 29.21
N CYS A 219 -1.80 6.14 28.99
CA CYS A 219 -0.76 6.01 30.01
C CYS A 219 0.03 7.31 30.06
#